data_6ba357b1db6d6c08f7f7704c7dec823b
#
_entry.id   6ba357b1db6d6c08f7f7704c7dec823b
#
_cell.length_a   1.000
_cell.length_b   1.000
_cell.length_c   1.000
_cell.angle_alpha   90.00
_cell.angle_beta   90.00
_cell.angle_gamma   90.00
#
_symmetry.space_group_name_H-M   'P 1'
#
loop_
_entity.id
_entity.type
_entity.pdbx_description
1 polymer ?
#
loop_
_entity_poly.entity_id
_entity_poly.type
_entity_poly.pdbx_seq_one_letter_code
_entity_poly.pdbx_strand_id
1 'polypeptide(L)'
;MDNAGSADLQWLLLRGWNSKVVKRGSAGFMFSSEAGNLKNTHSPRYSGLVHPKPMGVTAAPSGGVLITTRKASANPRQVKAARTTVRVNGSMAGSRRAAGKAAKAAKNYRSDLARAAILRAARIAQTNVRSKKPKSA
;
A
#
# COMPACT_ATOMS: atom_id res chain seq x y z
N MET A 1 -24.15 6.91 -12.15
CA MET A 1 -23.62 6.16 -13.31
C MET A 1 -22.15 5.93 -13.04
N ASP A 2 -21.82 4.76 -12.55
CA ASP A 2 -20.43 4.35 -12.28
C ASP A 2 -19.76 4.01 -13.60
N ASN A 3 -19.15 5.02 -14.20
CA ASN A 3 -18.40 4.88 -15.45
C ASN A 3 -16.97 4.31 -15.17
N ALA A 4 -16.89 3.42 -14.21
CA ALA A 4 -15.69 2.65 -13.97
C ALA A 4 -15.75 1.43 -14.88
N GLY A 5 -15.06 1.48 -16.00
CA GLY A 5 -14.85 0.30 -16.83
C GLY A 5 -14.42 -0.89 -15.98
N SER A 6 -14.71 -2.10 -16.42
CA SER A 6 -14.36 -3.33 -15.71
C SER A 6 -12.91 -3.28 -15.23
N ALA A 7 -12.64 -3.67 -13.99
CA ALA A 7 -11.29 -3.72 -13.42
C ALA A 7 -10.38 -4.64 -14.26
N ASP A 8 -10.93 -5.68 -14.86
CA ASP A 8 -10.21 -6.60 -15.72
C ASP A 8 -9.78 -5.92 -17.03
N LEU A 9 -10.65 -5.12 -17.62
CA LEU A 9 -10.30 -4.34 -18.81
C LEU A 9 -9.21 -3.31 -18.49
N GLN A 10 -9.35 -2.59 -17.37
CA GLN A 10 -8.33 -1.64 -16.91
C GLN A 10 -6.98 -2.34 -16.70
N TRP A 11 -6.99 -3.54 -16.12
CA TRP A 11 -5.78 -4.33 -15.95
C TRP A 11 -5.14 -4.71 -17.28
N LEU A 12 -5.92 -5.19 -18.23
CA LEU A 12 -5.44 -5.57 -19.57
C LEU A 12 -4.76 -4.39 -20.29
N LEU A 13 -5.32 -3.19 -20.16
CA LEU A 13 -4.75 -1.98 -20.74
C LEU A 13 -3.46 -1.54 -20.03
N LEU A 14 -3.43 -1.61 -18.70
CA LEU A 14 -2.30 -1.08 -17.90
C LEU A 14 -1.15 -2.06 -17.74
N ARG A 15 -1.39 -3.37 -17.83
CA ARG A 15 -0.36 -4.37 -17.51
C ARG A 15 0.90 -4.29 -18.36
N GLY A 16 0.77 -3.89 -19.62
CA GLY A 16 1.91 -3.78 -20.55
C GLY A 16 2.52 -2.37 -20.62
N TRP A 17 1.70 -1.35 -20.41
CA TRP A 17 2.01 0.06 -20.65
C TRP A 17 1.98 0.89 -19.37
N ASN A 18 2.77 0.47 -18.40
CA ASN A 18 2.84 1.17 -17.10
C ASN A 18 4.29 1.51 -16.77
N SER A 19 4.59 2.81 -16.61
CA SER A 19 5.91 3.31 -16.23
C SER A 19 6.37 2.85 -14.85
N LYS A 20 5.48 2.34 -14.01
CA LYS A 20 5.77 1.84 -12.66
C LYS A 20 6.24 0.40 -12.62
N VAL A 21 6.20 -0.29 -13.74
CA VAL A 21 6.63 -1.69 -13.84
C VAL A 21 8.16 -1.75 -13.94
N VAL A 22 8.76 -2.53 -13.07
CA VAL A 22 10.20 -2.80 -13.04
C VAL A 22 10.42 -4.28 -13.38
N LYS A 23 11.03 -4.53 -14.53
CA LYS A 23 11.45 -5.87 -14.93
C LYS A 23 12.85 -6.12 -14.37
N ARG A 24 13.06 -7.23 -13.67
CA ARG A 24 14.37 -7.62 -13.15
C ARG A 24 14.75 -9.02 -13.64
N GLY A 25 15.90 -9.07 -14.28
CA GLY A 25 16.58 -10.30 -14.69
C GLY A 25 15.86 -11.13 -15.76
N SER A 26 16.50 -12.21 -16.16
CA SER A 26 16.00 -13.19 -17.13
C SER A 26 14.87 -14.08 -16.59
N ALA A 27 14.66 -14.11 -15.27
CA ALA A 27 13.66 -14.97 -14.61
C ALA A 27 12.21 -14.49 -14.75
N GLY A 28 11.93 -13.43 -15.52
CA GLY A 28 10.57 -12.97 -15.82
C GLY A 28 9.80 -12.34 -14.66
N PHE A 29 10.41 -12.10 -13.50
CA PHE A 29 9.76 -11.46 -12.37
C PHE A 29 9.52 -9.96 -12.64
N MET A 30 8.26 -9.55 -12.52
CA MET A 30 7.86 -8.16 -12.65
C MET A 30 7.43 -7.58 -11.30
N PHE A 31 8.03 -6.44 -10.96
CA PHE A 31 7.69 -5.66 -9.77
C PHE A 31 6.98 -4.39 -10.17
N SER A 32 6.25 -3.77 -9.23
CA SER A 32 5.59 -2.50 -9.44
C SER A 32 5.90 -1.53 -8.31
N SER A 33 6.25 -0.29 -8.67
CA SER A 33 6.48 0.82 -7.73
C SER A 33 5.26 1.71 -7.56
N GLU A 34 4.08 1.26 -7.98
CA GLU A 34 2.84 2.02 -7.88
C GLU A 34 2.39 2.28 -6.44
N ALA A 35 1.79 3.44 -6.22
CA ALA A 35 1.20 3.76 -4.93
C ALA A 35 -0.03 2.88 -4.66
N GLY A 36 -0.12 2.34 -3.44
CA GLY A 36 -1.22 1.44 -3.08
C GLY A 36 -0.98 -0.04 -3.40
N ASN A 37 0.23 -0.40 -3.84
CA ASN A 37 0.63 -1.80 -3.98
C ASN A 37 1.38 -2.27 -2.73
N LEU A 38 0.79 -3.18 -1.97
CA LEU A 38 1.34 -3.63 -0.69
C LEU A 38 2.55 -4.58 -0.82
N LYS A 39 2.62 -5.34 -1.90
CA LYS A 39 3.72 -6.30 -2.13
C LYS A 39 4.76 -5.81 -3.13
N ASN A 40 4.51 -4.71 -3.80
CA ASN A 40 5.28 -4.24 -4.95
C ASN A 40 5.38 -5.28 -6.10
N THR A 41 4.43 -6.22 -6.16
CA THR A 41 4.36 -7.23 -7.21
C THR A 41 3.43 -6.74 -8.32
N HIS A 42 3.83 -6.92 -9.58
CA HIS A 42 2.98 -6.58 -10.71
C HIS A 42 1.91 -7.66 -10.89
N SER A 43 0.74 -7.43 -10.31
CA SER A 43 -0.41 -8.33 -10.43
C SER A 43 -1.72 -7.56 -10.27
N PRO A 44 -2.83 -8.04 -10.86
CA PRO A 44 -4.14 -7.36 -10.78
C PRO A 44 -4.58 -7.18 -9.33
N ARG A 45 -4.40 -8.20 -8.49
CA ARG A 45 -4.83 -8.19 -7.08
C ARG A 45 -4.20 -7.07 -6.25
N TYR A 46 -2.91 -6.78 -6.47
CA TYR A 46 -2.15 -5.80 -5.69
C TYR A 46 -2.07 -4.43 -6.35
N SER A 47 -2.55 -4.29 -7.57
CA SER A 47 -2.52 -3.01 -8.28
C SER A 47 -3.33 -1.94 -7.55
N GLY A 48 -2.68 -0.83 -7.25
CA GLY A 48 -3.32 0.34 -6.65
C GLY A 48 -3.97 1.27 -7.68
N LEU A 49 -3.77 1.00 -8.98
CA LEU A 49 -4.34 1.80 -10.08
C LEU A 49 -5.66 1.21 -10.57
N VAL A 50 -5.73 -0.11 -10.66
CA VAL A 50 -6.87 -0.85 -11.22
C VAL A 50 -8.03 -0.94 -10.25
N HIS A 51 -7.75 -1.20 -8.97
CA HIS A 51 -8.80 -1.41 -8.00
C HIS A 51 -9.43 -0.10 -7.50
N PRO A 52 -10.77 -0.04 -7.38
CA PRO A 52 -11.48 1.12 -6.82
C PRO A 52 -11.15 1.34 -5.33
N LYS A 53 -10.72 0.29 -4.63
CA LYS A 53 -10.34 0.32 -3.20
C LYS A 53 -8.85 0.01 -3.02
N PRO A 54 -7.92 0.88 -3.44
CA PRO A 54 -6.49 0.69 -3.20
C PRO A 54 -6.15 0.90 -1.72
N MET A 55 -5.20 0.12 -1.21
CA MET A 55 -4.66 0.27 0.14
C MET A 55 -3.15 0.40 0.10
N GLY A 56 -2.62 1.48 0.68
CA GLY A 56 -1.20 1.73 0.76
C GLY A 56 -0.69 1.72 2.20
N VAL A 57 0.51 1.22 2.40
CA VAL A 57 1.23 1.30 3.69
C VAL A 57 2.64 1.81 3.40
N THR A 58 2.97 2.99 3.93
CA THR A 58 4.26 3.65 3.70
C THR A 58 4.88 4.11 5.01
N ALA A 59 6.19 4.38 4.99
CA ALA A 59 6.87 4.99 6.12
C ALA A 59 6.49 6.48 6.23
N ALA A 60 6.31 6.96 7.45
CA ALA A 60 6.11 8.38 7.71
C ALA A 60 7.46 9.11 7.78
N PRO A 61 7.59 10.34 7.25
CA PRO A 61 8.85 11.11 7.27
C PRO A 61 9.43 11.30 8.66
N SER A 62 8.58 11.56 9.65
CA SER A 62 8.95 11.73 11.06
C SER A 62 8.96 10.44 11.87
N GLY A 63 9.03 9.29 11.20
CA GLY A 63 8.95 7.97 11.81
C GLY A 63 7.51 7.49 12.04
N GLY A 64 7.34 6.18 12.01
CA GLY A 64 6.04 5.53 12.10
C GLY A 64 5.54 5.00 10.75
N VAL A 65 4.27 4.68 10.69
CA VAL A 65 3.63 4.06 9.54
C VAL A 65 2.41 4.88 9.12
N LEU A 66 2.28 5.16 7.84
CA LEU A 66 1.09 5.75 7.23
C LEU A 66 0.29 4.66 6.53
N ILE A 67 -0.98 4.54 6.87
CA ILE A 67 -1.92 3.64 6.23
C ILE A 67 -2.89 4.50 5.44
N THR A 68 -2.89 4.35 4.13
CA THR A 68 -3.72 5.14 3.21
C THR A 68 -4.78 4.26 2.58
N THR A 69 -6.03 4.68 2.67
CA THR A 69 -7.19 4.04 2.03
C THR A 69 -7.96 5.08 1.22
N ARG A 70 -8.78 4.65 0.28
CA ARG A 70 -9.67 5.52 -0.49
C ARG A 70 -11.08 5.47 0.09
N LYS A 71 -11.73 6.63 0.21
CA LYS A 71 -13.13 6.73 0.62
C LYS A 71 -14.03 6.13 -0.47
N ALA A 72 -15.02 5.32 -0.07
CA ALA A 72 -15.94 4.69 -1.02
C ALA A 72 -16.82 5.70 -1.78
N SER A 73 -17.22 6.79 -1.10
CA SER A 73 -18.08 7.85 -1.67
C SER A 73 -17.31 8.95 -2.41
N ALA A 74 -15.99 8.81 -2.58
CA ALA A 74 -15.21 9.87 -3.20
C ALA A 74 -15.36 9.88 -4.72
N ASN A 75 -15.55 11.08 -5.27
CA ASN A 75 -15.59 11.27 -6.71
C ASN A 75 -14.28 10.76 -7.36
N PRO A 76 -14.34 10.03 -8.49
CA PRO A 76 -13.16 9.52 -9.19
C PRO A 76 -12.12 10.61 -9.53
N ARG A 77 -12.55 11.83 -9.77
CA ARG A 77 -11.67 12.96 -10.10
C ARG A 77 -10.90 13.53 -8.90
N GLN A 78 -11.36 13.26 -7.68
CA GLN A 78 -10.73 13.76 -6.46
C GLN A 78 -9.61 12.80 -5.99
N VAL A 79 -8.40 13.03 -6.43
CA VAL A 79 -7.28 12.14 -6.12
C VAL A 79 -6.78 12.30 -4.67
N LYS A 80 -6.60 13.55 -4.20
CA LYS A 80 -6.10 13.82 -2.84
C LYS A 80 -7.19 13.72 -1.79
N ALA A 81 -8.33 14.39 -1.98
CA ALA A 81 -9.45 14.42 -1.02
C ALA A 81 -10.11 13.04 -0.82
N ALA A 82 -10.01 12.18 -1.83
CA ALA A 82 -10.51 10.81 -1.76
C ALA A 82 -9.70 9.91 -0.83
N ARG A 83 -8.47 10.29 -0.46
CA ARG A 83 -7.60 9.45 0.37
C ARG A 83 -7.77 9.80 1.85
N THR A 84 -7.95 8.76 2.66
CA THR A 84 -7.89 8.84 4.11
C THR A 84 -6.58 8.22 4.56
N THR A 85 -5.79 8.99 5.33
CA THR A 85 -4.50 8.53 5.84
C THR A 85 -4.56 8.44 7.36
N VAL A 86 -4.30 7.26 7.89
CA VAL A 86 -4.16 7.01 9.34
C VAL A 86 -2.69 6.88 9.65
N ARG A 87 -2.20 7.73 10.55
CA ARG A 87 -0.82 7.69 11.02
C ARG A 87 -0.71 6.86 12.30
N VAL A 88 0.29 6.00 12.33
CA VAL A 88 0.71 5.26 13.51
C VAL A 88 2.09 5.77 13.91
N ASN A 89 2.17 6.52 15.02
CA ASN A 89 3.40 7.19 15.46
C ASN A 89 4.50 6.18 15.81
N GLY A 90 5.73 6.50 15.40
CA GLY A 90 6.87 5.59 15.53
C GLY A 90 7.53 5.54 16.91
N SER A 91 7.33 6.56 17.76
CA SER A 91 8.00 6.65 19.05
C SER A 91 7.44 5.68 20.11
N MET A 92 6.14 5.34 20.00
CA MET A 92 5.45 4.44 20.93
C MET A 92 4.85 3.21 20.26
N ALA A 93 4.90 3.11 18.95
CA ALA A 93 4.27 2.03 18.20
C ALA A 93 5.30 0.98 17.81
N GLY A 94 5.48 -0.02 18.66
CA GLY A 94 6.15 -1.25 18.26
C GLY A 94 5.46 -1.87 17.03
N SER A 95 6.16 -2.77 16.36
CA SER A 95 5.68 -3.46 15.16
C SER A 95 4.29 -4.09 15.33
N ARG A 96 3.97 -4.57 16.54
CA ARG A 96 2.65 -5.14 16.87
C ARG A 96 1.51 -4.12 16.76
N ARG A 97 1.70 -2.89 17.24
CA ARG A 97 0.67 -1.85 17.14
C ARG A 97 0.44 -1.42 15.69
N ALA A 98 1.52 -1.26 14.93
CA ALA A 98 1.42 -0.94 13.50
C ALA A 98 0.70 -2.05 12.74
N ALA A 99 1.04 -3.31 13.00
CA ALA A 99 0.39 -4.48 12.43
C ALA A 99 -1.11 -4.53 12.80
N GLY A 100 -1.46 -4.32 14.07
CA GLY A 100 -2.85 -4.31 14.55
C GLY A 100 -3.70 -3.21 13.91
N LYS A 101 -3.16 -1.99 13.76
CA LYS A 101 -3.86 -0.91 13.05
C LYS A 101 -4.04 -1.22 11.56
N ALA A 102 -3.03 -1.81 10.91
CA ALA A 102 -3.12 -2.24 9.52
C ALA A 102 -4.15 -3.37 9.34
N ALA A 103 -4.18 -4.33 10.26
CA ALA A 103 -5.17 -5.41 10.27
C ALA A 103 -6.60 -4.87 10.37
N LYS A 104 -6.86 -3.95 11.33
CA LYS A 104 -8.16 -3.34 11.51
C LYS A 104 -8.61 -2.55 10.27
N ALA A 105 -7.72 -1.76 9.70
CA ALA A 105 -8.01 -1.01 8.48
C ALA A 105 -8.32 -1.93 7.29
N ALA A 106 -7.57 -3.01 7.13
CA ALA A 106 -7.76 -3.95 6.03
C ALA A 106 -9.03 -4.80 6.18
N LYS A 107 -9.35 -5.27 7.41
CA LYS A 107 -10.53 -6.10 7.68
C LYS A 107 -11.83 -5.45 7.21
N ASN A 108 -11.98 -4.15 7.47
CA ASN A 108 -13.19 -3.39 7.13
C ASN A 108 -13.19 -2.87 5.68
N TYR A 109 -12.07 -2.95 4.99
CA TYR A 109 -11.90 -2.34 3.68
C TYR A 109 -11.66 -3.34 2.56
N ARG A 110 -10.63 -4.18 2.71
CA ARG A 110 -10.27 -5.29 1.82
C ARG A 110 -9.58 -6.39 2.62
N SER A 111 -10.38 -7.34 3.07
CA SER A 111 -9.91 -8.45 3.92
C SER A 111 -8.86 -9.33 3.22
N ASP A 112 -8.91 -9.44 1.90
CA ASP A 112 -7.96 -10.18 1.07
C ASP A 112 -6.52 -9.63 1.15
N LEU A 113 -6.36 -8.34 1.46
CA LEU A 113 -5.06 -7.68 1.60
C LEU A 113 -4.56 -7.62 3.04
N ALA A 114 -5.33 -8.09 4.03
CA ALA A 114 -5.02 -7.95 5.44
C ALA A 114 -3.62 -8.50 5.79
N ARG A 115 -3.29 -9.71 5.34
CA ARG A 115 -1.99 -10.32 5.59
C ARG A 115 -0.83 -9.50 5.00
N ALA A 116 -0.98 -9.00 3.79
CA ALA A 116 0.04 -8.18 3.13
C ALA A 116 0.23 -6.83 3.85
N ALA A 117 -0.87 -6.19 4.29
CA ALA A 117 -0.84 -4.94 5.04
C ALA A 117 -0.16 -5.10 6.40
N ILE A 118 -0.46 -6.17 7.14
CA ILE A 118 0.15 -6.51 8.43
C ILE A 118 1.67 -6.66 8.27
N LEU A 119 2.11 -7.50 7.35
CA LEU A 119 3.53 -7.77 7.12
C LEU A 119 4.29 -6.50 6.72
N ARG A 120 3.73 -5.70 5.82
CA ARG A 120 4.36 -4.45 5.38
C ARG A 120 4.44 -3.43 6.52
N ALA A 121 3.37 -3.25 7.29
CA ALA A 121 3.36 -2.33 8.43
C ALA A 121 4.37 -2.75 9.51
N ALA A 122 4.45 -4.04 9.83
CA ALA A 122 5.41 -4.57 10.79
C ALA A 122 6.85 -4.33 10.33
N ARG A 123 7.17 -4.59 9.06
CA ARG A 123 8.51 -4.37 8.49
C ARG A 123 8.93 -2.92 8.52
N ILE A 124 8.06 -1.99 8.11
CA ILE A 124 8.34 -0.55 8.16
C ILE A 124 8.58 -0.10 9.60
N ALA A 125 7.76 -0.55 10.55
CA ALA A 125 7.94 -0.20 11.95
C ALA A 125 9.27 -0.72 12.52
N GLN A 126 9.69 -1.95 12.16
CA GLN A 126 10.97 -2.54 12.56
C GLN A 126 12.15 -1.74 11.99
N THR A 127 12.09 -1.34 10.73
CA THR A 127 13.16 -0.57 10.08
C THR A 127 13.34 0.79 10.75
N ASN A 128 12.24 1.46 11.08
CA ASN A 128 12.25 2.74 11.78
C ASN A 128 12.86 2.64 13.18
N VAL A 129 12.69 1.53 13.88
CA VAL A 129 13.32 1.29 15.20
C VAL A 129 14.81 1.05 15.04
N ARG A 130 15.24 0.30 14.02
CA ARG A 130 16.67 0.04 13.77
C ARG A 130 17.44 1.30 13.41
N SER A 131 16.86 2.19 12.62
CA SER A 131 17.49 3.44 12.22
C SER A 131 17.69 4.43 13.38
N LYS A 132 16.93 4.28 14.46
CA LYS A 132 17.01 5.13 15.66
C LYS A 132 18.01 4.64 16.71
N LYS A 133 18.48 3.41 16.63
CA LYS A 133 19.54 2.93 17.52
C LYS A 133 20.86 3.56 17.10
N PRO A 134 21.59 4.26 18.01
CA PRO A 134 22.94 4.74 17.72
C PRO A 134 23.78 3.51 17.34
N LYS A 135 24.61 3.66 16.31
CA LYS A 135 25.64 2.69 16.04
C LYS A 135 26.57 2.74 17.26
N SER A 136 26.64 1.66 18.01
CA SER A 136 27.70 1.50 19.02
C SER A 136 29.03 1.65 18.31
N ALA A 137 29.84 2.60 18.77
CA ALA A 137 31.21 2.77 18.32
C ALA A 137 32.04 1.53 18.68
#